data_fb166d6ac3ac89305409c99b80fb8f50
#
_entry.id   fb166d6ac3ac89305409c99b80fb8f50
#
_cell.length_a   1.000
_cell.length_b   1.000
_cell.length_c   1.000
_cell.angle_alpha   90.00
_cell.angle_beta   90.00
_cell.angle_gamma   90.00
#
_symmetry.space_group_name_H-M   'P 1'
#
loop_
_entity.id
_entity.type
_entity.pdbx_description
1 polymer ?
#
loop_
_entity_poly.entity_id
_entity_poly.type
_entity_poly.pdbx_seq_one_letter_code
_entity_poly.pdbx_strand_id
1 'polypeptide(L)'
;MEIGSINSTNSIQNLNNLNNNSNIALNKTQLKYSIDDFKNNSSEALTVSRSSILKSEFSQDIQSINDGIAKSQISQTSIDKLQDFMKNIQNKLENSQNYENKNDLKQEINQELRNFNQQAFDTKYKEENLIANRYNDQQESIQISSSNNLFSIDKPNVANFTNDIFDVVNNNDLNNPQNVENALNKVTNTSKQLQELSGQFVD
;
A
#
# COMPACT_ATOMS: atom_id res chain seq x y z
N MET A 1 25.50 46.16 12.16
CA MET A 1 24.10 45.79 12.41
C MET A 1 23.33 45.33 11.16
N GLU A 2 23.69 45.77 9.96
CA GLU A 2 23.03 45.34 8.71
C GLU A 2 23.32 43.88 8.29
N ILE A 3 24.49 43.35 8.59
CA ILE A 3 24.90 42.01 8.16
C ILE A 3 24.03 40.92 8.79
N GLY A 4 23.60 41.11 10.08
CA GLY A 4 22.69 40.16 10.73
C GLY A 4 21.31 40.11 10.11
N SER A 5 20.79 41.25 9.69
CA SER A 5 19.50 41.36 9.02
C SER A 5 19.50 40.68 7.63
N ILE A 6 20.58 40.84 6.86
CA ILE A 6 20.71 40.24 5.53
C ILE A 6 20.75 38.71 5.63
N ASN A 7 21.48 38.18 6.61
CA ASN A 7 21.56 36.73 6.76
C ASN A 7 20.25 36.12 7.28
N SER A 8 19.53 36.82 8.15
CA SER A 8 18.19 36.40 8.58
C SER A 8 17.20 36.39 7.41
N THR A 9 17.29 37.42 6.54
CA THR A 9 16.43 37.51 5.36
C THR A 9 16.72 36.39 4.35
N ASN A 10 17.99 36.09 4.11
CA ASN A 10 18.39 34.99 3.24
C ASN A 10 17.97 33.62 3.81
N SER A 11 18.05 33.45 5.11
CA SER A 11 17.59 32.25 5.77
C SER A 11 16.08 32.08 5.67
N ILE A 12 15.32 33.17 5.80
CA ILE A 12 13.86 33.16 5.64
C ILE A 12 13.45 32.92 4.18
N GLN A 13 14.18 33.50 3.21
CA GLN A 13 13.92 33.22 1.79
C GLN A 13 14.21 31.78 1.42
N ASN A 14 15.25 31.16 1.99
CA ASN A 14 15.53 29.74 1.80
C ASN A 14 14.45 28.87 2.44
N LEU A 15 13.86 29.25 3.56
CA LEU A 15 12.72 28.57 4.16
C LEU A 15 11.48 28.58 3.25
N ASN A 16 11.24 29.66 2.52
CA ASN A 16 10.13 29.76 1.59
C ASN A 16 10.35 28.95 0.30
N ASN A 17 11.62 28.73 -0.10
CA ASN A 17 11.96 27.89 -1.25
C ASN A 17 12.02 26.38 -0.92
N LEU A 18 12.06 26.00 0.36
CA LEU A 18 12.07 24.62 0.81
C LEU A 18 10.76 23.87 0.55
N ASN A 19 9.71 24.55 0.13
CA ASN A 19 8.48 23.87 -0.32
C ASN A 19 8.68 23.08 -1.64
N ASN A 20 9.80 23.25 -2.36
CA ASN A 20 10.00 22.61 -3.66
C ASN A 20 11.26 21.76 -3.79
N ASN A 21 12.22 21.80 -2.87
CA ASN A 21 13.39 20.91 -2.91
C ASN A 21 14.11 20.87 -1.56
N SER A 22 14.10 19.75 -0.96
CA SER A 22 14.76 19.41 0.29
C SER A 22 16.29 19.37 0.13
N ASN A 23 16.95 20.51 0.18
CA ASN A 23 18.40 20.56 0.36
C ASN A 23 18.75 20.99 1.80
N ILE A 24 18.38 20.14 2.76
CA ILE A 24 18.71 20.29 4.18
C ILE A 24 20.23 20.49 4.38
N ALA A 25 21.04 19.84 3.54
CA ALA A 25 22.49 19.98 3.58
C ALA A 25 22.97 21.41 3.23
N LEU A 26 22.35 22.05 2.23
CA LEU A 26 22.69 23.42 1.82
C LEU A 26 22.36 24.42 2.92
N ASN A 27 21.20 24.24 3.56
CA ASN A 27 20.78 25.11 4.67
C ASN A 27 21.66 24.94 5.90
N LYS A 28 22.11 23.73 6.22
CA LYS A 28 23.04 23.50 7.33
C LYS A 28 24.39 24.21 7.10
N THR A 29 24.86 24.23 5.87
CA THR A 29 26.13 24.90 5.52
C THR A 29 26.00 26.42 5.62
N GLN A 30 24.96 27.01 5.08
CA GLN A 30 24.71 28.44 5.15
C GLN A 30 24.50 28.91 6.60
N LEU A 31 23.78 28.15 7.40
CA LEU A 31 23.57 28.46 8.82
C LEU A 31 24.85 28.33 9.64
N LYS A 32 25.74 27.42 9.28
CA LYS A 32 27.06 27.30 9.93
C LYS A 32 27.90 28.57 9.68
N TYR A 33 27.91 29.07 8.47
CA TYR A 33 28.57 30.36 8.18
C TYR A 33 27.97 31.52 8.96
N SER A 34 26.62 31.56 9.08
CA SER A 34 25.94 32.58 9.88
C SER A 34 26.33 32.52 11.36
N ILE A 35 26.47 31.30 11.92
CA ILE A 35 26.85 31.11 13.33
C ILE A 35 28.31 31.54 13.59
N ASP A 36 29.22 31.25 12.67
CA ASP A 36 30.63 31.57 12.81
C ASP A 36 30.87 33.11 12.68
N ASP A 37 30.07 33.80 11.86
CA ASP A 37 30.15 35.26 11.67
C ASP A 37 29.45 36.07 12.76
N PHE A 38 28.48 35.48 13.49
CA PHE A 38 27.63 36.15 14.47
C PHE A 38 27.71 35.51 15.88
N LYS A 39 28.87 35.50 16.48
CA LYS A 39 29.07 34.99 17.84
C LYS A 39 28.14 35.61 18.88
N ASN A 40 27.54 36.77 18.64
CA ASN A 40 26.61 37.45 19.57
C ASN A 40 25.11 37.23 19.26
N ASN A 41 24.75 36.65 18.08
CA ASN A 41 23.36 36.37 17.67
C ASN A 41 23.11 34.90 17.36
N SER A 42 23.85 34.03 18.01
CA SER A 42 23.79 32.57 17.81
C SER A 42 22.40 31.98 18.07
N SER A 43 21.58 32.61 18.89
CA SER A 43 20.24 32.11 19.23
C SER A 43 19.24 32.25 18.05
N GLU A 44 19.30 33.33 17.27
CA GLU A 44 18.40 33.51 16.12
C GLU A 44 18.76 32.56 14.96
N ALA A 45 20.04 32.43 14.65
CA ALA A 45 20.49 31.49 13.62
C ALA A 45 20.18 30.05 13.96
N LEU A 46 20.32 29.64 15.23
CA LEU A 46 19.94 28.33 15.72
C LEU A 46 18.42 28.11 15.67
N THR A 47 17.62 29.12 15.98
CA THR A 47 16.15 29.04 15.94
C THR A 47 15.66 28.86 14.50
N VAL A 48 16.22 29.63 13.55
CA VAL A 48 15.90 29.49 12.13
C VAL A 48 16.30 28.11 11.60
N SER A 49 17.47 27.60 12.01
CA SER A 49 17.94 26.27 11.62
C SER A 49 17.01 25.16 12.15
N ARG A 50 16.64 25.23 13.41
CA ARG A 50 15.71 24.27 14.02
C ARG A 50 14.34 24.33 13.36
N SER A 51 13.83 25.50 13.08
CA SER A 51 12.54 25.70 12.39
C SER A 51 12.55 25.09 10.99
N SER A 52 13.66 25.26 10.24
CA SER A 52 13.83 24.67 8.90
C SER A 52 13.85 23.15 8.95
N ILE A 53 14.60 22.57 9.90
CA ILE A 53 14.72 21.13 10.06
C ILE A 53 13.35 20.55 10.43
N LEU A 54 12.69 21.11 11.42
CA LEU A 54 11.36 20.66 11.88
C LEU A 54 10.32 20.75 10.75
N LYS A 55 10.33 21.82 9.97
CA LYS A 55 9.43 21.97 8.82
C LYS A 55 9.68 20.93 7.73
N SER A 56 10.94 20.61 7.48
CA SER A 56 11.32 19.58 6.50
C SER A 56 10.93 18.16 6.99
N GLU A 57 11.21 17.84 8.25
CA GLU A 57 10.82 16.57 8.87
C GLU A 57 9.30 16.41 8.85
N PHE A 58 8.56 17.43 9.26
CA PHE A 58 7.10 17.43 9.22
C PHE A 58 6.54 17.25 7.80
N SER A 59 7.16 17.88 6.79
CA SER A 59 6.74 17.71 5.39
C SER A 59 6.98 16.27 4.90
N GLN A 60 8.09 15.64 5.29
CA GLN A 60 8.39 14.25 4.95
C GLN A 60 7.42 13.29 5.65
N ASP A 61 7.08 13.55 6.90
CA ASP A 61 6.11 12.76 7.66
C ASP A 61 4.73 12.81 7.01
N ILE A 62 4.25 14.01 6.66
CA ILE A 62 2.97 14.15 5.94
C ILE A 62 2.98 13.40 4.63
N GLN A 63 4.07 13.47 3.86
CA GLN A 63 4.17 12.75 2.60
C GLN A 63 4.13 11.24 2.83
N SER A 64 4.86 10.73 3.80
CA SER A 64 4.87 9.30 4.14
C SER A 64 3.50 8.81 4.60
N ILE A 65 2.81 9.58 5.43
CA ILE A 65 1.45 9.27 5.88
C ILE A 65 0.48 9.26 4.69
N ASN A 66 0.54 10.26 3.80
CA ASN A 66 -0.30 10.30 2.61
C ASN A 66 -0.04 9.12 1.67
N ASP A 67 1.23 8.74 1.47
CA ASP A 67 1.60 7.55 0.69
C ASP A 67 1.04 6.27 1.35
N GLY A 68 1.10 6.17 2.66
CA GLY A 68 0.51 5.06 3.43
C GLY A 68 -1.01 4.97 3.27
N ILE A 69 -1.71 6.09 3.43
CA ILE A 69 -3.16 6.17 3.22
C ILE A 69 -3.51 5.77 1.78
N ALA A 70 -2.79 6.28 0.79
CA ALA A 70 -3.01 5.92 -0.61
C ALA A 70 -2.82 4.41 -0.85
N LYS A 71 -1.76 3.81 -0.31
CA LYS A 71 -1.52 2.36 -0.39
C LYS A 71 -2.67 1.57 0.25
N SER A 72 -3.13 1.96 1.44
CA SER A 72 -4.24 1.32 2.14
C SER A 72 -5.53 1.40 1.33
N GLN A 73 -5.89 2.57 0.82
CA GLN A 73 -7.11 2.76 0.02
C GLN A 73 -7.08 1.96 -1.29
N ILE A 74 -5.94 1.93 -1.98
CA ILE A 74 -5.78 1.13 -3.20
C ILE A 74 -5.90 -0.36 -2.88
N SER A 75 -5.27 -0.83 -1.81
CA SER A 75 -5.35 -2.22 -1.36
C SER A 75 -6.79 -2.61 -1.02
N GLN A 76 -7.48 -1.80 -0.22
CA GLN A 76 -8.87 -2.03 0.15
C GLN A 76 -9.80 -2.08 -1.08
N THR A 77 -9.73 -1.08 -1.95
CA THR A 77 -10.54 -1.05 -3.19
C THR A 77 -10.29 -2.29 -4.05
N SER A 78 -9.06 -2.77 -4.06
CA SER A 78 -8.72 -3.96 -4.83
C SER A 78 -9.24 -5.23 -4.18
N ILE A 79 -9.16 -5.34 -2.85
CA ILE A 79 -9.72 -6.46 -2.10
C ILE A 79 -11.24 -6.54 -2.30
N ASP A 80 -11.95 -5.41 -2.34
CA ASP A 80 -13.38 -5.39 -2.63
C ASP A 80 -13.68 -5.98 -4.02
N LYS A 81 -12.88 -5.64 -5.04
CA LYS A 81 -13.01 -6.28 -6.38
C LYS A 81 -12.68 -7.76 -6.36
N LEU A 82 -11.71 -8.19 -5.55
CA LEU A 82 -11.41 -9.62 -5.37
C LEU A 82 -12.59 -10.36 -4.73
N GLN A 83 -13.31 -9.74 -3.81
CA GLN A 83 -14.54 -10.29 -3.23
C GLN A 83 -15.65 -10.44 -4.28
N ASP A 84 -15.76 -9.51 -5.24
CA ASP A 84 -16.73 -9.64 -6.34
C ASP A 84 -16.43 -10.87 -7.21
N PHE A 85 -15.15 -11.17 -7.51
CA PHE A 85 -14.81 -12.40 -8.21
C PHE A 85 -15.19 -13.65 -7.41
N MET A 86 -14.96 -13.67 -6.10
CA MET A 86 -15.39 -14.79 -5.23
C MET A 86 -16.91 -14.96 -5.25
N LYS A 87 -17.67 -13.88 -5.19
CA LYS A 87 -19.12 -13.88 -5.29
C LYS A 87 -19.60 -14.41 -6.64
N ASN A 88 -18.92 -14.05 -7.74
CA ASN A 88 -19.25 -14.59 -9.06
C ASN A 88 -19.00 -16.09 -9.12
N ILE A 89 -17.88 -16.57 -8.56
CA ILE A 89 -17.60 -18.02 -8.50
C ILE A 89 -18.63 -18.73 -7.64
N GLN A 90 -18.99 -18.17 -6.49
CA GLN A 90 -20.03 -18.74 -5.61
C GLN A 90 -21.35 -18.88 -6.36
N ASN A 91 -21.82 -17.82 -7.03
CA ASN A 91 -23.06 -17.85 -7.82
C ASN A 91 -23.05 -18.92 -8.91
N LYS A 92 -21.90 -19.09 -9.61
CA LYS A 92 -21.76 -20.13 -10.63
C LYS A 92 -21.84 -21.54 -10.04
N LEU A 93 -21.22 -21.77 -8.89
CA LEU A 93 -21.27 -23.06 -8.19
C LEU A 93 -22.67 -23.36 -7.64
N GLU A 94 -23.33 -22.39 -7.03
CA GLU A 94 -24.72 -22.52 -6.52
C GLU A 94 -25.70 -22.86 -7.66
N ASN A 95 -25.48 -22.30 -8.85
CA ASN A 95 -26.26 -22.54 -10.05
C ASN A 95 -25.66 -23.65 -10.94
N SER A 96 -24.76 -24.47 -10.39
CA SER A 96 -24.06 -25.50 -11.17
C SER A 96 -24.99 -26.48 -11.90
N GLN A 97 -26.20 -26.73 -11.35
CA GLN A 97 -27.20 -27.62 -11.97
C GLN A 97 -27.72 -27.10 -13.32
N ASN A 98 -27.66 -25.79 -13.56
CA ASN A 98 -28.09 -25.17 -14.81
C ASN A 98 -27.10 -25.38 -15.95
N TYR A 99 -25.90 -25.86 -15.66
CA TYR A 99 -24.88 -26.16 -16.67
C TYR A 99 -25.05 -27.60 -17.17
N GLU A 100 -25.45 -27.76 -18.43
CA GLU A 100 -25.51 -29.07 -19.10
C GLU A 100 -24.13 -29.73 -19.16
N ASN A 101 -23.09 -28.90 -19.42
CA ASN A 101 -21.71 -29.34 -19.49
C ASN A 101 -20.91 -28.74 -18.34
N LYS A 102 -20.42 -29.56 -17.43
CA LYS A 102 -19.61 -29.10 -16.28
C LYS A 102 -18.22 -28.59 -16.67
N ASN A 103 -17.76 -28.90 -17.89
CA ASN A 103 -16.51 -28.30 -18.38
C ASN A 103 -16.69 -26.80 -18.66
N ASP A 104 -17.86 -26.36 -19.12
CA ASP A 104 -18.13 -24.93 -19.33
C ASP A 104 -18.17 -24.20 -17.99
N LEU A 105 -18.81 -24.79 -16.97
CA LEU A 105 -18.76 -24.27 -15.61
C LEU A 105 -17.32 -24.14 -15.09
N LYS A 106 -16.48 -25.18 -15.28
CA LYS A 106 -15.06 -25.12 -14.88
C LYS A 106 -14.30 -24.02 -15.63
N GLN A 107 -14.52 -23.86 -16.93
CA GLN A 107 -13.88 -22.82 -17.72
C GLN A 107 -14.25 -21.41 -17.23
N GLU A 108 -15.52 -21.17 -16.94
CA GLU A 108 -15.98 -19.90 -16.42
C GLU A 108 -15.41 -19.59 -15.03
N ILE A 109 -15.37 -20.58 -14.11
CA ILE A 109 -14.75 -20.42 -12.81
C ILE A 109 -13.25 -20.14 -12.96
N ASN A 110 -12.56 -20.87 -13.83
CA ASN A 110 -11.14 -20.63 -14.09
C ASN A 110 -10.87 -19.25 -14.70
N GLN A 111 -11.82 -18.68 -15.46
CA GLN A 111 -11.70 -17.32 -15.94
C GLN A 111 -11.80 -16.32 -14.79
N GLU A 112 -12.72 -16.50 -13.84
CA GLU A 112 -12.82 -15.65 -12.66
C GLU A 112 -11.55 -15.75 -11.78
N LEU A 113 -10.98 -16.95 -11.61
CA LEU A 113 -9.73 -17.15 -10.87
C LEU A 113 -8.55 -16.46 -11.56
N ARG A 114 -8.48 -16.47 -12.89
CA ARG A 114 -7.46 -15.70 -13.64
C ARG A 114 -7.64 -14.20 -13.46
N ASN A 115 -8.88 -13.71 -13.54
CA ASN A 115 -9.19 -12.29 -13.33
C ASN A 115 -8.84 -11.86 -11.91
N PHE A 116 -9.13 -12.69 -10.93
CA PHE A 116 -8.73 -12.49 -9.53
C PHE A 116 -7.21 -12.32 -9.40
N ASN A 117 -6.44 -13.27 -9.93
CA ASN A 117 -4.99 -13.22 -9.86
C ASN A 117 -4.43 -12.00 -10.61
N GLN A 118 -4.96 -11.70 -11.79
CA GLN A 118 -4.56 -10.50 -12.52
C GLN A 118 -4.81 -9.23 -11.69
N GLN A 119 -6.01 -9.08 -11.13
CA GLN A 119 -6.34 -7.93 -10.26
C GLN A 119 -5.39 -7.83 -9.07
N ALA A 120 -5.05 -8.96 -8.44
CA ALA A 120 -4.12 -8.99 -7.31
C ALA A 120 -2.72 -8.48 -7.71
N PHE A 121 -2.19 -8.94 -8.86
CA PHE A 121 -0.88 -8.49 -9.35
C PHE A 121 -0.90 -7.07 -9.95
N ASP A 122 -2.03 -6.58 -10.42
CA ASP A 122 -2.19 -5.24 -10.98
C ASP A 122 -2.43 -4.18 -9.88
N THR A 123 -2.62 -4.61 -8.63
CA THR A 123 -2.77 -3.73 -7.48
C THR A 123 -1.42 -3.17 -7.06
N LYS A 124 -1.13 -1.96 -7.53
CA LYS A 124 0.17 -1.31 -7.34
C LYS A 124 0.04 0.13 -6.90
N TYR A 125 1.07 0.58 -6.19
CA TYR A 125 1.33 1.98 -5.91
C TYR A 125 2.79 2.30 -6.26
N LYS A 126 3.04 3.24 -7.17
CA LYS A 126 4.41 3.61 -7.62
C LYS A 126 5.27 2.37 -7.96
N GLU A 127 4.75 1.45 -8.78
CA GLU A 127 5.39 0.18 -9.18
C GLU A 127 5.53 -0.89 -8.07
N GLU A 128 5.18 -0.59 -6.84
CA GLU A 128 5.15 -1.54 -5.74
C GLU A 128 3.84 -2.33 -5.74
N ASN A 129 3.92 -3.66 -5.80
CA ASN A 129 2.76 -4.52 -5.59
C ASN A 129 2.31 -4.43 -4.14
N LEU A 130 1.01 -4.28 -3.89
CA LEU A 130 0.48 -4.06 -2.55
C LEU A 130 -0.09 -5.34 -1.90
N ILE A 131 -0.68 -6.24 -2.68
CA ILE A 131 -1.42 -7.39 -2.15
C ILE A 131 -1.02 -8.73 -2.78
N ALA A 132 -0.06 -8.75 -3.69
CA ALA A 132 0.47 -9.97 -4.28
C ALA A 132 1.98 -9.87 -4.43
N ASN A 133 2.68 -10.99 -4.22
CA ASN A 133 4.13 -11.09 -4.42
C ASN A 133 4.41 -11.94 -5.66
N ARG A 134 5.40 -11.54 -6.46
CA ARG A 134 5.95 -12.39 -7.51
C ARG A 134 6.81 -13.47 -6.88
N TYR A 135 7.05 -14.55 -7.62
CA TYR A 135 7.75 -15.76 -7.22
C TYR A 135 9.15 -15.46 -6.78
N ASN A 136 9.66 -14.81 -6.03
CA ASN A 136 10.97 -14.50 -5.43
C ASN A 136 10.97 -13.12 -4.71
N ASP A 137 9.83 -12.43 -4.65
CA ASP A 137 9.78 -11.23 -3.84
C ASP A 137 9.82 -11.65 -2.37
N GLN A 138 10.76 -11.12 -1.63
CA GLN A 138 10.73 -11.24 -0.17
C GLN A 138 9.44 -10.58 0.30
N GLN A 139 8.82 -11.16 1.33
CA GLN A 139 7.64 -10.59 1.94
C GLN A 139 8.00 -9.21 2.49
N GLU A 140 7.62 -8.18 1.73
CA GLU A 140 7.82 -6.81 2.13
C GLU A 140 6.56 -6.34 2.87
N SER A 141 6.74 -5.59 3.92
CA SER A 141 5.64 -4.90 4.60
C SER A 141 5.39 -3.54 3.95
N ILE A 142 4.15 -3.11 3.92
CA ILE A 142 3.78 -1.73 3.63
C ILE A 142 4.22 -0.88 4.82
N GLN A 143 5.21 -0.03 4.62
CA GLN A 143 5.74 0.82 5.68
C GLN A 143 5.16 2.23 5.58
N ILE A 144 4.72 2.74 6.72
CA ILE A 144 4.32 4.13 6.93
C ILE A 144 5.24 4.66 8.02
N SER A 145 6.17 5.54 7.65
CA SER A 145 7.13 6.09 8.60
C SER A 145 6.82 7.54 8.92
N SER A 146 6.91 7.90 10.20
CA SER A 146 7.04 9.26 10.66
C SER A 146 8.35 9.40 11.43
N SER A 147 8.80 10.61 11.71
CA SER A 147 10.10 10.89 12.38
C SER A 147 10.32 10.06 13.65
N ASN A 148 9.26 9.65 14.31
CA ASN A 148 9.32 8.96 15.60
C ASN A 148 8.63 7.59 15.62
N ASN A 149 7.87 7.22 14.60
CA ASN A 149 7.11 5.97 14.56
C ASN A 149 7.19 5.32 13.18
N LEU A 150 7.34 4.01 13.19
CA LEU A 150 7.24 3.16 12.02
C LEU A 150 6.04 2.24 12.20
N PHE A 151 5.05 2.38 11.32
CA PHE A 151 3.95 1.44 11.20
C PHE A 151 4.22 0.51 10.03
N SER A 152 3.95 -0.76 10.22
CA SER A 152 4.17 -1.77 9.20
C SER A 152 2.94 -2.66 9.11
N ILE A 153 2.40 -2.81 7.90
CA ILE A 153 1.34 -3.76 7.58
C ILE A 153 1.99 -4.86 6.76
N ASP A 154 1.88 -6.11 7.20
CA ASP A 154 2.38 -7.25 6.46
C ASP A 154 1.71 -7.35 5.10
N LYS A 155 2.51 -7.50 4.05
CA LYS A 155 2.02 -7.59 2.68
C LYS A 155 1.51 -9.00 2.41
N PRO A 156 0.20 -9.17 2.19
CA PRO A 156 -0.37 -10.48 1.93
C PRO A 156 -0.04 -10.92 0.49
N ASN A 157 0.06 -12.24 0.28
CA ASN A 157 0.08 -12.80 -1.08
C ASN A 157 -1.29 -13.40 -1.41
N VAL A 158 -2.25 -12.55 -1.76
CA VAL A 158 -3.63 -12.98 -2.02
C VAL A 158 -3.77 -13.86 -3.27
N ALA A 159 -2.79 -13.84 -4.18
CA ALA A 159 -2.80 -14.72 -5.34
C ALA A 159 -2.83 -16.21 -4.94
N ASN A 160 -2.28 -16.55 -3.78
CA ASN A 160 -2.30 -17.93 -3.27
C ASN A 160 -3.67 -18.35 -2.71
N PHE A 161 -4.56 -17.42 -2.39
CA PHE A 161 -5.86 -17.71 -1.80
C PHE A 161 -6.78 -18.51 -2.74
N THR A 162 -6.53 -18.47 -4.04
CA THR A 162 -7.34 -19.18 -5.05
C THR A 162 -6.86 -20.59 -5.35
N ASN A 163 -5.70 -21.01 -4.87
CA ASN A 163 -5.10 -22.30 -5.21
C ASN A 163 -6.04 -23.49 -4.83
N ASP A 164 -6.58 -23.47 -3.62
CA ASP A 164 -7.47 -24.51 -3.14
C ASP A 164 -8.77 -24.61 -3.98
N ILE A 165 -9.30 -23.46 -4.42
CA ILE A 165 -10.49 -23.42 -5.28
C ILE A 165 -10.15 -24.01 -6.65
N PHE A 166 -9.02 -23.62 -7.22
CA PHE A 166 -8.56 -24.14 -8.50
C PHE A 166 -8.41 -25.66 -8.45
N ASP A 167 -7.77 -26.19 -7.40
CA ASP A 167 -7.52 -27.61 -7.25
C ASP A 167 -8.84 -28.40 -7.11
N VAL A 168 -9.75 -27.93 -6.26
CA VAL A 168 -11.05 -28.62 -6.05
C VAL A 168 -11.89 -28.59 -7.33
N VAL A 169 -11.96 -27.46 -8.04
CA VAL A 169 -12.76 -27.33 -9.26
C VAL A 169 -12.20 -28.16 -10.39
N ASN A 170 -10.88 -28.23 -10.57
CA ASN A 170 -10.30 -28.89 -11.72
C ASN A 170 -10.08 -30.39 -11.54
N ASN A 171 -9.79 -30.84 -10.31
CA ASN A 171 -9.44 -32.23 -10.03
C ASN A 171 -10.67 -33.09 -9.64
N ASN A 172 -11.86 -32.49 -9.45
CA ASN A 172 -13.05 -33.21 -9.04
C ASN A 172 -14.15 -33.13 -10.11
N ASP A 173 -15.03 -34.12 -10.09
CA ASP A 173 -16.24 -34.13 -10.91
C ASP A 173 -17.33 -33.26 -10.28
N LEU A 174 -17.68 -32.15 -10.93
CA LEU A 174 -18.72 -31.22 -10.48
C LEU A 174 -20.16 -31.71 -10.76
N ASN A 175 -20.34 -32.92 -11.34
CA ASN A 175 -21.63 -33.60 -11.34
C ASN A 175 -21.96 -34.16 -9.94
N ASN A 176 -20.96 -34.38 -9.10
CA ASN A 176 -21.17 -34.81 -7.73
C ASN A 176 -21.48 -33.60 -6.83
N PRO A 177 -22.66 -33.50 -6.20
CA PRO A 177 -23.03 -32.39 -5.32
C PRO A 177 -22.05 -32.16 -4.16
N GLN A 178 -21.43 -33.21 -3.62
CA GLN A 178 -20.44 -33.07 -2.55
C GLN A 178 -19.19 -32.32 -2.99
N ASN A 179 -18.78 -32.51 -4.24
CA ASN A 179 -17.63 -31.79 -4.80
C ASN A 179 -17.94 -30.30 -5.03
N VAL A 180 -19.20 -30.01 -5.42
CA VAL A 180 -19.68 -28.62 -5.53
C VAL A 180 -19.71 -27.96 -4.16
N GLU A 181 -20.20 -28.66 -3.13
CA GLU A 181 -20.20 -28.17 -1.75
C GLU A 181 -18.78 -27.91 -1.22
N ASN A 182 -17.85 -28.82 -1.52
CA ASN A 182 -16.44 -28.62 -1.17
C ASN A 182 -15.84 -27.37 -1.84
N ALA A 183 -16.16 -27.14 -3.11
CA ALA A 183 -15.73 -25.93 -3.82
C ALA A 183 -16.35 -24.66 -3.21
N LEU A 184 -17.64 -24.68 -2.87
CA LEU A 184 -18.33 -23.58 -2.17
C LEU A 184 -17.69 -23.27 -0.82
N ASN A 185 -17.32 -24.29 -0.05
CA ASN A 185 -16.63 -24.11 1.22
C ASN A 185 -15.27 -23.41 1.04
N LYS A 186 -14.52 -23.77 -0.01
CA LYS A 186 -13.24 -23.11 -0.31
C LYS A 186 -13.46 -21.65 -0.70
N VAL A 187 -14.44 -21.34 -1.54
CA VAL A 187 -14.80 -19.96 -1.92
C VAL A 187 -15.19 -19.14 -0.69
N THR A 188 -16.03 -19.71 0.18
CA THR A 188 -16.45 -19.05 1.43
C THR A 188 -15.26 -18.75 2.34
N ASN A 189 -14.32 -19.68 2.47
CA ASN A 189 -13.13 -19.48 3.29
C ASN A 189 -12.23 -18.38 2.70
N THR A 190 -12.03 -18.38 1.38
CA THR A 190 -11.29 -17.32 0.69
C THR A 190 -11.96 -15.95 0.86
N SER A 191 -13.30 -15.90 0.77
CA SER A 191 -14.04 -14.65 0.99
C SER A 191 -13.86 -14.11 2.42
N LYS A 192 -13.83 -14.99 3.42
CA LYS A 192 -13.54 -14.62 4.82
C LYS A 192 -12.11 -14.08 4.99
N GLN A 193 -11.13 -14.75 4.39
CA GLN A 193 -9.74 -14.29 4.43
C GLN A 193 -9.59 -12.90 3.79
N LEU A 194 -10.28 -12.63 2.66
CA LEU A 194 -10.29 -11.32 2.03
C LEU A 194 -10.96 -10.26 2.92
N GLN A 195 -12.04 -10.62 3.64
CA GLN A 195 -12.72 -9.71 4.54
C GLN A 195 -11.85 -9.35 5.76
N GLU A 196 -11.17 -10.34 6.34
CA GLU A 196 -10.23 -10.13 7.44
C GLU A 196 -9.06 -9.24 7.00
N LEU A 197 -8.55 -9.48 5.78
CA LEU A 197 -7.50 -8.66 5.19
C LEU A 197 -7.97 -7.23 4.93
N SER A 198 -9.19 -7.03 4.42
CA SER A 198 -9.76 -5.69 4.21
C SER A 198 -9.80 -4.90 5.53
N GLY A 199 -10.14 -5.55 6.65
CA GLY A 199 -10.13 -4.94 7.98
C GLY A 199 -8.77 -4.39 8.40
N GLN A 200 -7.67 -5.04 8.02
CA GLN A 200 -6.32 -4.60 8.36
C GLN A 200 -5.90 -3.28 7.67
N PHE A 201 -6.58 -2.88 6.61
CA PHE A 201 -6.33 -1.64 5.90
C PHE A 201 -7.24 -0.47 6.34
N VAL A 202 -8.16 -0.70 7.27
CA VAL A 202 -9.14 0.31 7.73
C VAL A 202 -8.78 0.87 9.10
N ASP A 203 -8.10 0.08 9.95
CA ASP A 203 -7.69 0.45 11.30
C ASP A 203 -6.34 1.22 11.29
#